data_04e292a5b28f22f170d61e58fe8b62e7
#
_entry.id   04e292a5b28f22f170d61e58fe8b62e7
#
_cell.length_a   1.000
_cell.length_b   1.000
_cell.length_c   1.000
_cell.angle_alpha   90.00
_cell.angle_beta   90.00
_cell.angle_gamma   90.00
#
_symmetry.space_group_name_H-M   'P 1'
#
loop_
_entity.id
_entity.type
_entity.pdbx_description
1 polymer ?
#
loop_
_entity_poly.entity_id
_entity_poly.type
_entity_poly.pdbx_seq_one_letter_code
_entity_poly.pdbx_strand_id
1 'polypeptide(L)'
;MAEQPQVTFIGTATTVLRIGGFTLLTDPNFLHRGQRAYLGKGLWSRRRTDPALRIAQLPELDAVVLSHLHGDHFDRVARRELDRDLPIVTTPAAERRLRRWGFEAAQGLPTWSSRELHRDGTTLRLTSMPGQHGPGALDRLMPDVMGTMIDVERSGRREFRLYVTGDTLNRPLLTAIPERYPDIDAMLIHLGGTKVAGILLTMDARQGADLVELIRPKLTVPIHYDDYPVFRSPLAHFVDEARRRGWVKQVRTIARGETAPLT
;
A
#
# COMPACT_ATOMS: atom_id res chain seq x y z
N MET A 1 10.54 -20.56 16.43
CA MET A 1 10.54 -20.43 14.95
C MET A 1 10.11 -19.00 14.63
N ALA A 2 10.75 -18.32 13.70
CA ALA A 2 10.29 -16.99 13.26
C ALA A 2 8.87 -17.12 12.69
N GLU A 3 7.98 -16.18 13.06
CA GLU A 3 6.61 -16.13 12.52
C GLU A 3 6.69 -15.88 11.02
N GLN A 4 5.97 -16.69 10.23
CA GLN A 4 5.92 -16.56 8.77
C GLN A 4 5.25 -15.23 8.41
N PRO A 5 5.85 -14.38 7.54
CA PRO A 5 5.22 -13.16 7.08
C PRO A 5 3.84 -13.41 6.46
N GLN A 6 2.84 -12.65 6.89
CA GLN A 6 1.44 -12.83 6.47
C GLN A 6 0.78 -11.50 6.14
N VAL A 7 -0.20 -11.55 5.23
CA VAL A 7 -1.09 -10.45 4.90
C VAL A 7 -2.55 -10.86 5.08
N THR A 8 -3.34 -10.01 5.76
CA THR A 8 -4.80 -10.12 5.79
C THR A 8 -5.38 -8.98 4.96
N PHE A 9 -6.18 -9.28 3.94
CA PHE A 9 -6.77 -8.27 3.07
C PHE A 9 -8.09 -7.75 3.63
N ILE A 10 -8.14 -6.47 3.99
CA ILE A 10 -9.34 -5.82 4.55
C ILE A 10 -10.23 -5.25 3.44
N GLY A 11 -9.61 -4.71 2.39
CA GLY A 11 -10.27 -4.10 1.24
C GLY A 11 -9.56 -2.85 0.77
N THR A 12 -9.76 -2.45 -0.47
CA THR A 12 -9.06 -1.35 -1.15
C THR A 12 -7.53 -1.53 -1.07
N ALA A 13 -6.84 -0.64 -0.38
CA ALA A 13 -5.41 -0.71 -0.08
C ALA A 13 -5.13 -1.11 1.38
N THR A 14 -6.20 -1.41 2.14
CA THR A 14 -6.09 -1.72 3.56
C THR A 14 -5.74 -3.17 3.76
N THR A 15 -4.60 -3.42 4.38
CA THR A 15 -4.16 -4.76 4.79
C THR A 15 -3.61 -4.73 6.21
N VAL A 16 -3.73 -5.85 6.92
CA VAL A 16 -2.96 -6.10 8.14
C VAL A 16 -1.77 -6.99 7.77
N LEU A 17 -0.57 -6.52 8.05
CA LEU A 17 0.67 -7.25 7.85
C LEU A 17 1.19 -7.74 9.19
N ARG A 18 1.45 -9.06 9.32
CA ARG A 18 2.22 -9.63 10.43
C ARG A 18 3.58 -10.03 9.89
N ILE A 19 4.61 -9.35 10.35
CA ILE A 19 5.93 -9.44 9.73
C ILE A 19 7.02 -9.16 10.76
N GLY A 20 7.93 -10.13 10.98
CA GLY A 20 9.05 -9.97 11.90
C GLY A 20 8.66 -9.75 13.38
N GLY A 21 7.47 -10.19 13.79
CA GLY A 21 6.93 -9.95 15.13
C GLY A 21 6.22 -8.61 15.31
N PHE A 22 6.03 -7.86 14.20
CA PHE A 22 5.29 -6.60 14.17
C PHE A 22 3.97 -6.76 13.43
N THR A 23 2.96 -5.98 13.83
CA THR A 23 1.67 -5.87 13.18
C THR A 23 1.49 -4.47 12.59
N LEU A 24 1.43 -4.36 11.28
CA LEU A 24 1.26 -3.10 10.57
C LEU A 24 -0.12 -3.03 9.91
N LEU A 25 -0.69 -1.84 9.84
CA LEU A 25 -1.89 -1.55 9.04
C LEU A 25 -1.50 -0.67 7.85
N THR A 26 -1.84 -1.09 6.63
CA THR A 26 -1.63 -0.24 5.44
C THR A 26 -2.89 0.55 5.13
N ASP A 27 -2.73 1.78 4.67
CA ASP A 27 -3.75 2.64 4.04
C ASP A 27 -5.17 2.46 4.61
N PRO A 28 -5.46 2.91 5.86
CA PRO A 28 -6.68 2.59 6.58
C PRO A 28 -7.94 3.23 5.96
N ASN A 29 -8.67 2.45 5.18
CA ASN A 29 -9.96 2.79 4.57
C ASN A 29 -11.08 1.88 5.10
N PHE A 30 -11.88 2.40 6.03
CA PHE A 30 -12.94 1.69 6.75
C PHE A 30 -14.35 2.21 6.44
N LEU A 31 -14.52 2.99 5.39
CA LEU A 31 -15.84 3.37 4.88
C LEU A 31 -16.66 2.11 4.56
N HIS A 32 -17.94 2.13 4.91
CA HIS A 32 -18.88 1.08 4.55
C HIS A 32 -19.45 1.26 3.13
N ARG A 33 -19.99 0.18 2.60
CA ARG A 33 -20.72 0.19 1.33
C ARG A 33 -21.71 1.36 1.28
N GLY A 34 -21.72 2.08 0.17
CA GLY A 34 -22.59 3.24 -0.06
C GLY A 34 -22.02 4.57 0.46
N GLN A 35 -21.07 4.56 1.36
CA GLN A 35 -20.38 5.78 1.82
C GLN A 35 -19.43 6.32 0.75
N ARG A 36 -19.09 7.61 0.84
CA ARG A 36 -18.26 8.29 -0.15
C ARG A 36 -16.87 8.61 0.41
N ALA A 37 -15.85 8.26 -0.36
CA ALA A 37 -14.48 8.71 -0.18
C ALA A 37 -14.24 10.00 -0.96
N TYR A 38 -13.49 10.92 -0.39
CA TYR A 38 -13.02 12.13 -1.05
C TYR A 38 -11.65 11.88 -1.69
N LEU A 39 -11.59 11.92 -3.01
CA LEU A 39 -10.38 11.63 -3.80
C LEU A 39 -9.61 12.89 -4.21
N GLY A 40 -9.87 14.03 -3.56
CA GLY A 40 -9.24 15.30 -3.88
C GLY A 40 -9.94 16.07 -5.01
N LYS A 41 -9.65 17.39 -5.12
CA LYS A 41 -10.13 18.29 -6.20
C LYS A 41 -11.64 18.24 -6.47
N GLY A 42 -12.45 18.03 -5.43
CA GLY A 42 -13.92 17.93 -5.54
C GLY A 42 -14.43 16.57 -6.03
N LEU A 43 -13.55 15.61 -6.27
CA LEU A 43 -13.93 14.27 -6.71
C LEU A 43 -14.34 13.40 -5.52
N TRP A 44 -15.49 12.74 -5.62
CA TRP A 44 -16.00 11.78 -4.65
C TRP A 44 -16.32 10.47 -5.33
N SER A 45 -16.01 9.36 -4.67
CA SER A 45 -16.37 8.03 -5.15
C SER A 45 -17.13 7.26 -4.06
N ARG A 46 -18.17 6.51 -4.45
CA ARG A 46 -18.99 5.72 -3.52
C ARG A 46 -18.38 4.33 -3.37
N ARG A 47 -18.12 3.90 -2.14
CA ARG A 47 -17.64 2.55 -1.87
C ARG A 47 -18.69 1.50 -2.22
N ARG A 48 -18.28 0.41 -2.87
CA ARG A 48 -19.15 -0.68 -3.36
C ARG A 48 -19.26 -1.84 -2.38
N THR A 49 -18.32 -1.98 -1.48
CA THR A 49 -18.14 -3.13 -0.58
C THR A 49 -17.95 -2.67 0.86
N ASP A 50 -18.19 -3.57 1.81
CA ASP A 50 -17.79 -3.34 3.20
C ASP A 50 -16.33 -3.76 3.42
N PRO A 51 -15.61 -3.13 4.37
CA PRO A 51 -14.32 -3.64 4.81
C PRO A 51 -14.52 -4.98 5.53
N ALA A 52 -13.58 -5.91 5.41
CA ALA A 52 -13.67 -7.23 6.05
C ALA A 52 -13.69 -7.16 7.58
N LEU A 53 -13.02 -6.16 8.15
CA LEU A 53 -12.98 -5.89 9.59
C LEU A 53 -13.31 -4.42 9.84
N ARG A 54 -13.87 -4.13 11.01
CA ARG A 54 -13.94 -2.77 11.58
C ARG A 54 -12.68 -2.50 12.38
N ILE A 55 -12.38 -1.22 12.64
CA ILE A 55 -11.21 -0.82 13.43
C ILE A 55 -11.18 -1.51 14.79
N ALA A 56 -12.31 -1.60 15.48
CA ALA A 56 -12.42 -2.29 16.78
C ALA A 56 -12.16 -3.83 16.74
N GLN A 57 -12.06 -4.40 15.55
CA GLN A 57 -11.77 -5.84 15.35
C GLN A 57 -10.32 -6.08 14.92
N LEU A 58 -9.55 -5.01 14.70
CA LEU A 58 -8.14 -5.13 14.35
C LEU A 58 -7.34 -5.69 15.54
N PRO A 59 -6.27 -6.43 15.27
CA PRO A 59 -5.29 -6.74 16.31
C PRO A 59 -4.62 -5.47 16.82
N GLU A 60 -3.89 -5.59 17.93
CA GLU A 60 -3.00 -4.52 18.37
C GLU A 60 -2.00 -4.18 17.25
N LEU A 61 -1.86 -2.88 16.97
CA LEU A 61 -1.05 -2.37 15.87
C LEU A 61 0.23 -1.70 16.39
N ASP A 62 1.35 -1.98 15.75
CA ASP A 62 2.62 -1.32 16.05
C ASP A 62 2.79 -0.01 15.26
N ALA A 63 2.27 0.03 14.04
CA ALA A 63 2.29 1.23 13.21
C ALA A 63 1.29 1.16 12.04
N VAL A 64 0.98 2.32 11.48
CA VAL A 64 0.32 2.48 10.18
C VAL A 64 1.37 2.84 9.13
N VAL A 65 1.31 2.20 7.97
CA VAL A 65 2.05 2.59 6.76
C VAL A 65 1.04 3.22 5.81
N LEU A 66 1.14 4.53 5.62
CA LEU A 66 0.18 5.28 4.81
C LEU A 66 0.86 5.85 3.57
N SER A 67 0.43 5.40 2.39
CA SER A 67 1.02 5.82 1.12
C SER A 67 0.75 7.30 0.81
N HIS A 68 -0.47 7.79 1.06
CA HIS A 68 -0.88 9.19 0.85
C HIS A 68 -2.27 9.50 1.44
N LEU A 69 -2.69 10.77 1.41
CA LEU A 69 -3.95 11.23 2.01
C LEU A 69 -5.09 11.42 1.00
N HIS A 70 -5.47 10.38 0.26
CA HIS A 70 -6.80 10.29 -0.35
C HIS A 70 -7.78 9.55 0.57
N GLY A 71 -9.08 9.79 0.40
CA GLY A 71 -10.11 9.21 1.27
C GLY A 71 -10.37 7.73 1.06
N ASP A 72 -9.80 7.11 0.04
CA ASP A 72 -9.76 5.66 -0.18
C ASP A 72 -8.50 5.01 0.40
N HIS A 73 -7.57 5.80 0.98
CA HIS A 73 -6.39 5.36 1.73
C HIS A 73 -6.41 5.76 3.21
N PHE A 74 -6.95 6.94 3.53
CA PHE A 74 -7.15 7.39 4.91
C PHE A 74 -8.47 8.14 5.03
N ASP A 75 -9.51 7.44 5.48
CA ASP A 75 -10.86 7.97 5.49
C ASP A 75 -11.26 8.64 6.82
N ARG A 76 -12.51 9.16 6.85
CA ARG A 76 -13.04 9.81 8.05
C ARG A 76 -13.29 8.83 9.21
N VAL A 77 -13.49 7.53 8.93
CA VAL A 77 -13.66 6.50 9.97
C VAL A 77 -12.31 6.24 10.62
N ALA A 78 -11.27 6.00 9.82
CA ALA A 78 -9.89 5.88 10.29
C ALA A 78 -9.48 7.11 11.10
N ARG A 79 -9.75 8.32 10.57
CA ARG A 79 -9.45 9.56 11.28
C ARG A 79 -10.16 9.68 12.63
N ARG A 80 -11.38 9.16 12.78
CA ARG A 80 -12.17 9.24 14.03
C ARG A 80 -11.79 8.17 15.05
N GLU A 81 -11.51 6.94 14.57
CA GLU A 81 -11.50 5.74 15.40
C GLU A 81 -10.11 5.16 15.66
N LEU A 82 -9.09 5.51 14.85
CA LEU A 82 -7.71 5.09 15.14
C LEU A 82 -7.17 5.83 16.37
N ASP A 83 -6.38 5.11 17.15
CA ASP A 83 -5.64 5.66 18.26
C ASP A 83 -4.73 6.80 17.78
N ARG A 84 -4.74 7.92 18.53
CA ARG A 84 -3.96 9.11 18.22
C ARG A 84 -2.47 8.95 18.46
N ASP A 85 -2.11 8.06 19.37
CA ASP A 85 -0.72 7.75 19.72
C ASP A 85 -0.09 6.71 18.81
N LEU A 86 -0.91 6.07 17.94
CA LEU A 86 -0.43 5.08 16.99
C LEU A 86 0.55 5.71 15.98
N PRO A 87 1.80 5.21 15.87
CA PRO A 87 2.76 5.69 14.88
C PRO A 87 2.22 5.55 13.45
N ILE A 88 2.29 6.64 12.66
CA ILE A 88 1.92 6.63 11.23
C ILE A 88 3.13 7.05 10.41
N VAL A 89 3.65 6.15 9.60
CA VAL A 89 4.74 6.41 8.64
C VAL A 89 4.12 6.77 7.29
N THR A 90 4.48 7.94 6.75
CA THR A 90 3.83 8.48 5.55
C THR A 90 4.71 9.50 4.83
N THR A 91 4.14 10.24 3.86
CA THR A 91 4.82 11.37 3.19
C THR A 91 4.91 12.61 4.10
N PRO A 92 5.89 13.50 3.90
CA PRO A 92 5.99 14.75 4.68
C PRO A 92 4.75 15.66 4.56
N ALA A 93 4.06 15.63 3.42
CA ALA A 93 2.83 16.40 3.22
C ALA A 93 1.66 15.81 4.04
N ALA A 94 1.54 14.48 4.08
CA ALA A 94 0.53 13.79 4.87
C ALA A 94 0.78 13.93 6.36
N GLU A 95 2.04 13.82 6.85
CA GLU A 95 2.42 14.07 8.25
C GLU A 95 1.88 15.39 8.76
N ARG A 96 2.20 16.51 8.05
CA ARG A 96 1.74 17.84 8.45
C ARG A 96 0.22 17.93 8.63
N ARG A 97 -0.53 17.19 7.85
CA ARG A 97 -2.00 17.15 7.93
C ARG A 97 -2.50 16.24 9.05
N LEU A 98 -1.87 15.09 9.24
CA LEU A 98 -2.19 14.14 10.32
C LEU A 98 -1.95 14.77 11.69
N ARG A 99 -0.82 15.45 11.89
CA ARG A 99 -0.54 16.19 13.14
C ARG A 99 -1.61 17.23 13.45
N ARG A 100 -2.08 17.99 12.46
CA ARG A 100 -3.22 18.92 12.63
C ARG A 100 -4.54 18.19 12.98
N TRP A 101 -4.64 16.89 12.72
CA TRP A 101 -5.76 16.07 13.14
C TRP A 101 -5.54 15.36 14.47
N GLY A 102 -4.42 15.65 15.17
CA GLY A 102 -4.07 15.11 16.49
C GLY A 102 -3.31 13.77 16.46
N PHE A 103 -2.79 13.33 15.31
CA PHE A 103 -1.90 12.17 15.24
C PHE A 103 -0.45 12.63 15.43
N GLU A 104 -0.06 12.86 16.69
CA GLU A 104 1.24 13.45 17.01
C GLU A 104 2.43 12.53 16.69
N ALA A 105 2.21 11.20 16.72
CA ALA A 105 3.20 10.18 16.34
C ALA A 105 3.38 9.98 14.82
N ALA A 106 2.67 10.77 13.99
CA ALA A 106 2.87 10.71 12.53
C ALA A 106 4.28 11.20 12.15
N GLN A 107 4.94 10.48 11.25
CA GLN A 107 6.27 10.80 10.74
C GLN A 107 6.29 10.72 9.21
N GLY A 108 6.64 11.83 8.58
CA GLY A 108 6.84 11.92 7.14
C GLY A 108 8.26 11.52 6.74
N LEU A 109 8.37 10.60 5.81
CA LEU A 109 9.65 10.17 5.26
C LEU A 109 9.86 10.77 3.87
N PRO A 110 10.88 11.61 3.67
CA PRO A 110 11.37 11.91 2.33
C PRO A 110 11.74 10.62 1.58
N THR A 111 11.65 10.64 0.25
CA THR A 111 12.05 9.50 -0.58
C THR A 111 13.45 9.00 -0.21
N TRP A 112 13.60 7.69 -0.07
CA TRP A 112 14.81 6.97 0.37
C TRP A 112 15.17 7.12 1.85
N SER A 113 14.41 7.89 2.63
CA SER A 113 14.57 7.95 4.09
C SER A 113 13.84 6.78 4.76
N SER A 114 14.34 6.36 5.93
CA SER A 114 13.82 5.20 6.65
C SER A 114 13.45 5.55 8.09
N ARG A 115 12.54 4.74 8.64
CA ARG A 115 12.28 4.60 10.07
C ARG A 115 12.47 3.15 10.47
N GLU A 116 12.99 2.94 11.67
CA GLU A 116 13.17 1.60 12.24
C GLU A 116 12.27 1.40 13.45
N LEU A 117 11.75 0.19 13.60
CA LEU A 117 11.09 -0.33 14.79
C LEU A 117 11.92 -1.51 15.29
N HIS A 118 12.11 -1.62 16.61
CA HIS A 118 12.94 -2.66 17.20
C HIS A 118 12.14 -3.47 18.23
N ARG A 119 12.23 -4.79 18.16
CA ARG A 119 11.60 -5.73 19.12
C ARG A 119 12.35 -7.06 19.11
N ASP A 120 12.72 -7.55 20.28
CA ASP A 120 13.29 -8.89 20.50
C ASP A 120 14.42 -9.27 19.52
N GLY A 121 15.36 -8.35 19.31
CA GLY A 121 16.50 -8.53 18.40
C GLY A 121 16.15 -8.49 16.91
N THR A 122 14.89 -8.15 16.58
CA THR A 122 14.43 -7.90 15.22
C THR A 122 14.34 -6.42 14.96
N THR A 123 14.85 -5.97 13.84
CA THR A 123 14.68 -4.62 13.29
C THR A 123 13.75 -4.69 12.09
N LEU A 124 12.66 -3.92 12.15
CA LEU A 124 11.78 -3.65 11.01
C LEU A 124 12.11 -2.27 10.46
N ARG A 125 12.67 -2.20 9.25
CA ARG A 125 13.01 -0.95 8.59
C ARG A 125 11.96 -0.62 7.52
N LEU A 126 11.32 0.53 7.67
CA LEU A 126 10.34 1.10 6.73
C LEU A 126 11.02 2.20 5.93
N THR A 127 11.22 2.01 4.64
CA THR A 127 11.89 3.00 3.76
C THR A 127 10.91 3.54 2.73
N SER A 128 10.83 4.87 2.62
CA SER A 128 10.02 5.55 1.61
C SER A 128 10.60 5.33 0.21
N MET A 129 9.79 4.76 -0.68
CA MET A 129 10.11 4.55 -2.09
C MET A 129 9.50 5.65 -2.95
N PRO A 130 10.11 5.98 -4.10
CA PRO A 130 9.53 6.94 -5.03
C PRO A 130 8.16 6.47 -5.53
N GLY A 131 7.25 7.42 -5.78
CA GLY A 131 5.97 7.21 -6.41
C GLY A 131 5.55 8.43 -7.22
N GLN A 132 4.68 8.24 -8.21
CA GLN A 132 4.12 9.32 -9.02
C GLN A 132 2.63 9.05 -9.29
N HIS A 133 1.77 9.88 -8.68
CA HIS A 133 0.32 9.73 -8.74
C HIS A 133 -0.29 10.63 -9.82
N GLY A 134 -0.05 10.30 -11.07
CA GLY A 134 -0.55 11.03 -12.23
C GLY A 134 0.52 11.31 -13.27
N PRO A 135 0.15 11.55 -14.54
CA PRO A 135 1.09 11.79 -15.61
C PRO A 135 1.61 13.24 -15.63
N GLY A 136 2.90 13.43 -15.87
CA GLY A 136 3.53 14.73 -16.15
C GLY A 136 3.21 15.80 -15.12
N ALA A 137 2.79 16.98 -15.55
CA ALA A 137 2.49 18.11 -14.67
C ALA A 137 1.27 17.91 -13.77
N LEU A 138 0.39 16.95 -14.06
CA LEU A 138 -0.77 16.63 -13.21
C LEU A 138 -0.35 16.04 -11.87
N ASP A 139 0.80 15.38 -11.79
CA ASP A 139 1.36 14.87 -10.55
C ASP A 139 1.49 15.96 -9.47
N ARG A 140 1.87 17.19 -9.87
CA ARG A 140 1.96 18.35 -8.95
C ARG A 140 0.61 18.79 -8.36
N LEU A 141 -0.49 18.36 -8.95
CA LEU A 141 -1.85 18.62 -8.45
C LEU A 141 -2.38 17.49 -7.58
N MET A 142 -1.72 16.34 -7.56
CA MET A 142 -2.05 15.19 -6.75
C MET A 142 -1.31 15.26 -5.40
N PRO A 143 -1.78 14.56 -4.36
CA PRO A 143 -0.99 14.42 -3.15
C PRO A 143 0.31 13.66 -3.43
N ASP A 144 1.38 14.04 -2.74
CA ASP A 144 2.60 13.25 -2.74
C ASP A 144 2.28 11.82 -2.32
N VAL A 145 2.75 10.85 -3.07
CA VAL A 145 2.61 9.43 -2.79
C VAL A 145 3.96 8.79 -2.55
N MET A 146 4.03 7.86 -1.63
CA MET A 146 5.19 6.99 -1.43
C MET A 146 4.80 5.53 -1.55
N GLY A 147 5.68 4.73 -2.16
CA GLY A 147 5.74 3.31 -1.87
C GLY A 147 6.49 3.09 -0.57
N THR A 148 6.45 1.87 -0.04
CA THR A 148 7.21 1.52 1.18
C THR A 148 7.94 0.20 0.99
N MET A 149 9.26 0.22 1.16
CA MET A 149 10.05 -0.99 1.33
C MET A 149 10.09 -1.36 2.81
N ILE A 150 9.74 -2.59 3.12
CA ILE A 150 9.71 -3.13 4.48
C ILE A 150 10.75 -4.24 4.55
N ASP A 151 11.84 -4.00 5.27
CA ASP A 151 12.89 -4.98 5.51
C ASP A 151 12.80 -5.51 6.95
N VAL A 152 12.80 -6.83 7.07
CA VAL A 152 12.96 -7.52 8.36
C VAL A 152 14.41 -7.98 8.49
N GLU A 153 15.08 -7.51 9.53
CA GLU A 153 16.47 -7.84 9.81
C GLU A 153 16.57 -8.47 11.21
N ARG A 154 17.33 -9.55 11.32
CA ARG A 154 17.66 -10.20 12.60
C ARG A 154 19.14 -10.52 12.64
N SER A 155 19.79 -10.16 13.73
CA SER A 155 21.24 -10.36 13.90
C SER A 155 22.08 -9.83 12.73
N GLY A 156 21.68 -8.66 12.19
CA GLY A 156 22.36 -7.98 11.07
C GLY A 156 22.13 -8.63 9.69
N ARG A 157 21.25 -9.62 9.59
CA ARG A 157 20.89 -10.27 8.31
C ARG A 157 19.45 -9.98 7.95
N ARG A 158 19.20 -9.59 6.68
CA ARG A 158 17.85 -9.49 6.17
C ARG A 158 17.24 -10.88 6.01
N GLU A 159 16.08 -11.09 6.64
CA GLU A 159 15.30 -12.32 6.57
C GLU A 159 14.16 -12.23 5.53
N PHE A 160 13.60 -11.01 5.34
CA PHE A 160 12.47 -10.81 4.43
C PHE A 160 12.44 -9.36 3.92
N ARG A 161 11.95 -9.18 2.69
CA ARG A 161 11.74 -7.87 2.06
C ARG A 161 10.41 -7.81 1.35
N LEU A 162 9.57 -6.85 1.74
CA LEU A 162 8.27 -6.58 1.13
C LEU A 162 8.26 -5.18 0.52
N TYR A 163 7.81 -5.08 -0.73
CA TYR A 163 7.52 -3.79 -1.36
C TYR A 163 6.01 -3.55 -1.42
N VAL A 164 5.52 -2.45 -0.82
CA VAL A 164 4.15 -1.93 -0.94
C VAL A 164 4.19 -0.74 -1.87
N THR A 165 3.50 -0.80 -3.02
CA THR A 165 3.72 0.18 -4.09
C THR A 165 3.12 1.56 -3.82
N GLY A 166 2.00 1.64 -3.08
CA GLY A 166 1.16 2.84 -3.06
C GLY A 166 0.53 3.12 -4.43
N ASP A 167 -0.23 4.21 -4.52
CA ASP A 167 -0.88 4.64 -5.76
C ASP A 167 0.11 5.35 -6.68
N THR A 168 0.87 4.58 -7.42
CA THR A 168 1.81 5.11 -8.41
C THR A 168 1.47 4.64 -9.82
N LEU A 169 1.93 5.37 -10.83
CA LEU A 169 2.05 4.88 -12.20
C LEU A 169 3.41 4.22 -12.38
N ASN A 170 3.52 3.26 -13.31
CA ASN A 170 4.83 2.74 -13.71
C ASN A 170 5.57 3.81 -14.51
N ARG A 171 6.63 4.37 -13.92
CA ARG A 171 7.41 5.49 -14.42
C ARG A 171 8.91 5.22 -14.32
N PRO A 172 9.75 5.88 -15.12
CA PRO A 172 11.21 5.68 -15.10
C PRO A 172 11.85 5.86 -13.72
N LEU A 173 11.28 6.74 -12.85
CA LEU A 173 11.81 6.92 -11.49
C LEU A 173 11.78 5.62 -10.65
N LEU A 174 10.93 4.64 -10.99
CA LEU A 174 10.84 3.36 -10.27
C LEU A 174 11.99 2.40 -10.62
N THR A 175 12.76 2.65 -11.69
CA THR A 175 13.92 1.81 -12.06
C THR A 175 15.00 1.79 -10.97
N ALA A 176 15.11 2.88 -10.21
CA ALA A 176 16.03 2.96 -9.08
C ALA A 176 15.70 2.03 -7.90
N ILE A 177 14.46 1.47 -7.85
CA ILE A 177 14.05 0.57 -6.77
C ILE A 177 14.80 -0.75 -6.84
N PRO A 178 14.73 -1.56 -7.93
CA PRO A 178 15.46 -2.83 -8.00
C PRO A 178 16.99 -2.64 -8.00
N GLU A 179 17.49 -1.49 -8.45
CA GLU A 179 18.93 -1.18 -8.38
C GLU A 179 19.41 -1.05 -6.93
N ARG A 180 18.62 -0.40 -6.06
CA ARG A 180 18.97 -0.17 -4.64
C ARG A 180 18.50 -1.31 -3.72
N TYR A 181 17.40 -1.96 -4.07
CA TYR A 181 16.74 -2.99 -3.28
C TYR A 181 16.53 -4.24 -4.12
N PRO A 182 17.59 -5.01 -4.43
CA PRO A 182 17.45 -6.30 -5.11
C PRO A 182 16.79 -7.33 -4.18
N ASP A 183 16.39 -8.46 -4.76
CA ASP A 183 15.85 -9.62 -4.05
C ASP A 183 14.62 -9.31 -3.19
N ILE A 184 13.58 -8.78 -3.82
CA ILE A 184 12.29 -8.51 -3.18
C ILE A 184 11.52 -9.82 -3.07
N ASP A 185 11.18 -10.24 -1.83
CA ASP A 185 10.51 -11.51 -1.57
C ASP A 185 9.01 -11.44 -1.92
N ALA A 186 8.35 -10.32 -1.57
CA ALA A 186 6.95 -10.10 -1.94
C ALA A 186 6.68 -8.65 -2.33
N MET A 187 5.62 -8.43 -3.11
CA MET A 187 5.12 -7.12 -3.48
C MET A 187 3.61 -7.06 -3.29
N LEU A 188 3.11 -6.08 -2.52
CA LEU A 188 1.71 -5.66 -2.54
C LEU A 188 1.55 -4.58 -3.61
N ILE A 189 0.91 -4.94 -4.73
CA ILE A 189 0.77 -4.03 -5.86
C ILE A 189 -0.60 -3.38 -5.88
N HIS A 190 -0.63 -2.03 -5.86
CA HIS A 190 -1.85 -1.24 -6.03
C HIS A 190 -2.21 -1.17 -7.51
N LEU A 191 -3.42 -1.62 -7.82
CA LEU A 191 -3.95 -1.66 -9.18
C LEU A 191 -5.19 -0.74 -9.30
N GLY A 192 -6.19 -1.19 -10.02
CA GLY A 192 -7.48 -0.51 -10.17
C GLY A 192 -7.56 0.33 -11.43
N GLY A 193 -6.46 0.90 -11.90
CA GLY A 193 -6.49 1.72 -13.12
C GLY A 193 -7.47 2.89 -12.98
N THR A 194 -7.35 3.65 -11.89
CA THR A 194 -8.18 4.82 -11.63
C THR A 194 -8.08 5.81 -12.79
N LYS A 195 -9.23 6.13 -13.39
CA LYS A 195 -9.31 7.12 -14.47
C LYS A 195 -10.22 8.27 -14.09
N VAL A 196 -9.72 9.49 -14.27
CA VAL A 196 -10.48 10.74 -14.13
C VAL A 196 -10.37 11.52 -15.42
N ALA A 197 -11.51 11.87 -16.04
CA ALA A 197 -11.56 12.51 -17.36
C ALA A 197 -10.69 11.80 -18.43
N GLY A 198 -10.67 10.46 -18.40
CA GLY A 198 -9.88 9.64 -19.35
C GLY A 198 -8.39 9.50 -19.00
N ILE A 199 -7.90 10.22 -17.99
CA ILE A 199 -6.49 10.22 -17.58
C ILE A 199 -6.28 9.14 -16.53
N LEU A 200 -5.28 8.28 -16.75
CA LEU A 200 -4.89 7.24 -15.81
C LEU A 200 -4.08 7.86 -14.65
N LEU A 201 -4.49 7.56 -13.42
CA LEU A 201 -3.87 8.07 -12.19
C LEU A 201 -3.17 6.98 -11.37
N THR A 202 -3.65 5.75 -11.43
CA THR A 202 -3.03 4.57 -10.80
C THR A 202 -2.83 3.48 -11.84
N MET A 203 -1.94 2.53 -11.59
CA MET A 203 -1.63 1.45 -12.52
C MET A 203 -2.88 0.66 -12.91
N ASP A 204 -3.08 0.46 -14.20
CA ASP A 204 -3.95 -0.57 -14.74
C ASP A 204 -3.22 -1.92 -14.82
N ALA A 205 -3.91 -2.94 -15.31
CA ALA A 205 -3.37 -4.30 -15.44
C ALA A 205 -2.05 -4.35 -16.21
N ARG A 206 -1.93 -3.59 -17.31
CA ARG A 206 -0.73 -3.58 -18.15
C ARG A 206 0.45 -2.91 -17.44
N GLN A 207 0.24 -1.72 -16.88
CA GLN A 207 1.30 -1.02 -16.13
C GLN A 207 1.71 -1.80 -14.88
N GLY A 208 0.76 -2.45 -14.20
CA GLY A 208 1.06 -3.34 -13.09
C GLY A 208 1.94 -4.51 -13.51
N ALA A 209 1.63 -5.13 -14.66
CA ALA A 209 2.45 -6.21 -15.20
C ALA A 209 3.85 -5.74 -15.61
N ASP A 210 3.97 -4.55 -16.21
CA ASP A 210 5.25 -3.95 -16.53
C ASP A 210 6.09 -3.66 -15.26
N LEU A 211 5.43 -3.26 -14.17
CA LEU A 211 6.11 -3.05 -12.89
C LEU A 211 6.60 -4.38 -12.27
N VAL A 212 5.81 -5.46 -12.35
CA VAL A 212 6.24 -6.80 -11.89
C VAL A 212 7.52 -7.24 -12.62
N GLU A 213 7.59 -7.05 -13.93
CA GLU A 213 8.79 -7.38 -14.73
C GLU A 213 10.00 -6.48 -14.41
N LEU A 214 9.77 -5.23 -14.01
CA LEU A 214 10.81 -4.33 -13.55
C LEU A 214 11.35 -4.73 -12.18
N ILE A 215 10.46 -4.95 -11.21
CA ILE A 215 10.79 -5.21 -9.80
C ILE A 215 11.22 -6.67 -9.57
N ARG A 216 10.63 -7.62 -10.29
CA ARG A 216 10.87 -9.07 -10.21
C ARG A 216 10.73 -9.64 -8.79
N PRO A 217 9.62 -9.38 -8.08
CA PRO A 217 9.40 -9.98 -6.79
C PRO A 217 9.18 -11.49 -6.92
N LYS A 218 9.50 -12.27 -5.87
CA LYS A 218 9.21 -13.71 -5.86
C LYS A 218 7.71 -13.98 -5.79
N LEU A 219 6.96 -13.12 -5.08
CA LEU A 219 5.51 -13.19 -4.94
C LEU A 219 4.88 -11.81 -5.17
N THR A 220 3.77 -11.76 -5.91
CA THR A 220 2.96 -10.54 -6.12
C THR A 220 1.55 -10.75 -5.59
N VAL A 221 1.10 -9.86 -4.71
CA VAL A 221 -0.26 -9.83 -4.18
C VAL A 221 -0.96 -8.56 -4.66
N PRO A 222 -1.93 -8.65 -5.58
CA PRO A 222 -2.69 -7.50 -6.05
C PRO A 222 -3.70 -7.02 -5.01
N ILE A 223 -3.78 -5.70 -4.82
CA ILE A 223 -4.74 -5.00 -3.97
C ILE A 223 -5.27 -3.75 -4.71
N HIS A 224 -6.23 -3.03 -4.14
CA HIS A 224 -6.74 -1.75 -4.64
C HIS A 224 -7.39 -1.84 -6.04
N TYR A 225 -8.36 -2.74 -6.28
CA TYR A 225 -8.87 -2.98 -7.64
C TYR A 225 -10.40 -2.99 -7.83
N ASP A 226 -11.24 -3.10 -6.77
CA ASP A 226 -12.69 -3.32 -6.98
C ASP A 226 -13.64 -2.50 -6.09
N ASP A 227 -13.14 -1.81 -5.07
CA ASP A 227 -13.98 -1.16 -4.05
C ASP A 227 -14.69 0.11 -4.53
N TYR A 228 -14.19 0.77 -5.55
CA TYR A 228 -14.72 2.05 -6.03
C TYR A 228 -15.02 2.06 -7.54
N PRO A 229 -16.07 2.78 -8.00
CA PRO A 229 -16.41 2.88 -9.42
C PRO A 229 -15.32 3.50 -10.29
N VAL A 230 -14.41 4.27 -9.72
CA VAL A 230 -13.28 4.90 -10.44
C VAL A 230 -12.20 3.89 -10.83
N PHE A 231 -12.20 2.70 -10.21
CA PHE A 231 -11.33 1.59 -10.57
C PHE A 231 -11.85 0.94 -11.86
N ARG A 232 -11.12 1.13 -12.95
CA ARG A 232 -11.51 0.75 -14.30
C ARG A 232 -10.79 -0.48 -14.84
N SER A 233 -9.83 -1.02 -14.09
CA SER A 233 -9.04 -2.20 -14.45
C SER A 233 -9.33 -3.35 -13.48
N PRO A 234 -10.23 -4.28 -13.83
CA PRO A 234 -10.55 -5.44 -13.01
C PRO A 234 -9.32 -6.32 -12.75
N LEU A 235 -9.27 -6.99 -11.58
CA LEU A 235 -8.21 -7.93 -11.22
C LEU A 235 -7.97 -9.00 -12.29
N ALA A 236 -9.04 -9.50 -12.92
CA ALA A 236 -8.94 -10.51 -13.98
C ALA A 236 -8.00 -10.09 -15.11
N HIS A 237 -8.01 -8.81 -15.50
CA HIS A 237 -7.12 -8.32 -16.55
C HIS A 237 -5.64 -8.41 -16.14
N PHE A 238 -5.31 -8.15 -14.87
CA PHE A 238 -3.94 -8.32 -14.36
C PHE A 238 -3.50 -9.79 -14.34
N VAL A 239 -4.39 -10.67 -13.91
CA VAL A 239 -4.12 -12.13 -13.91
C VAL A 239 -3.94 -12.65 -15.33
N ASP A 240 -4.70 -12.14 -16.31
CA ASP A 240 -4.55 -12.49 -17.72
C ASP A 240 -3.22 -11.97 -18.31
N GLU A 241 -2.79 -10.75 -17.94
CA GLU A 241 -1.45 -10.27 -18.27
C GLU A 241 -0.36 -11.18 -17.70
N ALA A 242 -0.49 -11.60 -16.44
CA ALA A 242 0.45 -12.51 -15.79
C ALA A 242 0.53 -13.88 -16.50
N ARG A 243 -0.62 -14.43 -16.93
CA ARG A 243 -0.67 -15.68 -17.74
C ARG A 243 0.02 -15.49 -19.07
N ARG A 244 -0.32 -14.43 -19.80
CA ARG A 244 0.24 -14.12 -21.12
C ARG A 244 1.76 -13.96 -21.07
N ARG A 245 2.29 -13.40 -19.98
CA ARG A 245 3.73 -13.15 -19.76
C ARG A 245 4.45 -14.31 -19.07
N GLY A 246 3.74 -15.37 -18.64
CA GLY A 246 4.33 -16.62 -18.13
C GLY A 246 4.68 -16.66 -16.64
N TRP A 247 4.28 -15.65 -15.84
CA TRP A 247 4.60 -15.57 -14.41
C TRP A 247 3.39 -15.62 -13.47
N VAL A 248 2.23 -16.11 -13.93
CA VAL A 248 1.00 -16.18 -13.12
C VAL A 248 1.17 -17.00 -11.82
N LYS A 249 2.12 -17.94 -11.77
CA LYS A 249 2.42 -18.71 -10.55
C LYS A 249 3.01 -17.85 -9.42
N GLN A 250 3.54 -16.68 -9.75
CA GLN A 250 4.05 -15.70 -8.79
C GLN A 250 2.95 -14.74 -8.30
N VAL A 251 1.71 -14.88 -8.78
CA VAL A 251 0.57 -14.06 -8.37
C VAL A 251 -0.28 -14.83 -7.36
N ARG A 252 -0.48 -14.25 -6.20
CA ARG A 252 -1.42 -14.74 -5.18
C ARG A 252 -2.56 -13.74 -5.03
N THR A 253 -3.74 -14.12 -5.48
CA THR A 253 -4.96 -13.37 -5.20
C THR A 253 -5.51 -13.80 -3.85
N ILE A 254 -5.94 -12.84 -3.04
CA ILE A 254 -6.54 -13.06 -1.72
C ILE A 254 -7.93 -12.44 -1.65
N ALA A 255 -8.86 -13.14 -1.04
CA ALA A 255 -10.21 -12.63 -0.83
C ALA A 255 -10.25 -11.66 0.37
N ARG A 256 -11.27 -10.80 0.40
CA ARG A 256 -11.51 -9.92 1.57
C ARG A 256 -11.74 -10.75 2.83
N GLY A 257 -11.00 -10.43 3.89
CA GLY A 257 -10.99 -11.17 5.16
C GLY A 257 -10.05 -12.38 5.18
N GLU A 258 -9.52 -12.77 4.04
CA GLU A 258 -8.54 -13.86 3.96
C GLU A 258 -7.17 -13.42 4.44
N THR A 259 -6.49 -14.33 5.15
CA THR A 259 -5.08 -14.22 5.54
C THR A 259 -4.26 -15.22 4.73
N ALA A 260 -3.19 -14.75 4.11
CA ALA A 260 -2.30 -15.58 3.31
C ALA A 260 -0.82 -15.32 3.66
N PRO A 261 0.07 -16.33 3.54
CA PRO A 261 1.50 -16.12 3.71
C PRO A 261 2.08 -15.28 2.56
N LEU A 262 3.19 -14.58 2.86
CA LEU A 262 3.94 -13.77 1.88
C LEU A 262 5.21 -14.46 1.38
N THR A 263 5.30 -15.77 1.61
CA THR A 263 6.41 -16.63 1.15
C THR A 263 5.88 -17.84 0.41
#